data_2678fa5d76bcaa3df6af3a78279b8e65
#
_entry.id   2678fa5d76bcaa3df6af3a78279b8e65
#
_cell.length_a   1.000
_cell.length_b   1.000
_cell.length_c   1.000
_cell.angle_alpha   90.00
_cell.angle_beta   90.00
_cell.angle_gamma   90.00
#
_symmetry.space_group_name_H-M   'P 1'
#
loop_
_entity.id
_entity.type
_entity.pdbx_description
1 polymer ?
#
loop_
_entity_poly.entity_id
_entity_poly.type
_entity_poly.pdbx_seq_one_letter_code
_entity_poly.pdbx_strand_id
1 'polypeptide(L)'
;MTRSLAALCLSLLLGTAWAQQPIRILVGFPVGGTIDTVARLLADQMKDDLGAAVVVDSRPGAGGQIAAQALRQSAPDGRTLLLSPDHTMVMLPLTVKAPGFQPLSDFAPVGQVARYPGGLAVSKAAPVSNLAEFFAWAKANPAQANVGIPAPGSIPQFFVFTLARQAKAPLSSVPYRGSAPLVQDLLGGQIAAGTTALGDFVEHHAGGKLRVIAVLDQRRSPLLPEVPTFLEQGYKVDWEYWLGMFAPAGTPQAAIERVNAALGRALARPDVRERMQRIVFEPAHGTPAALGEKIRQGTAYWEPVVREAGWVLQ
;
A
#
# COMPACT_ATOMS: atom_id res chain seq x y z
N MET A 1 -68.53 -13.26 -10.18
CA MET A 1 -67.24 -14.02 -10.19
C MET A 1 -66.14 -13.41 -11.02
N THR A 2 -66.21 -12.20 -11.59
CA THR A 2 -65.23 -11.58 -12.47
C THR A 2 -64.33 -10.56 -11.77
N ARG A 3 -64.64 -10.15 -10.53
CA ARG A 3 -63.80 -9.16 -9.77
C ARG A 3 -62.64 -9.78 -8.95
N SER A 4 -62.73 -11.07 -8.66
CA SER A 4 -61.68 -11.77 -7.86
C SER A 4 -60.49 -12.25 -8.69
N LEU A 5 -60.61 -12.44 -10.00
CA LEU A 5 -59.48 -12.83 -10.88
C LEU A 5 -58.55 -11.66 -11.21
N ALA A 6 -59.07 -10.42 -11.25
CA ALA A 6 -58.21 -9.24 -11.55
C ALA A 6 -57.28 -8.87 -10.39
N ALA A 7 -57.66 -9.18 -9.14
CA ALA A 7 -56.82 -8.94 -7.97
C ALA A 7 -55.65 -9.96 -7.84
N LEU A 8 -55.82 -11.18 -8.35
CA LEU A 8 -54.80 -12.23 -8.29
C LEU A 8 -53.69 -12.04 -9.32
N CYS A 9 -53.98 -11.40 -10.47
CA CYS A 9 -52.95 -11.09 -11.48
C CYS A 9 -52.11 -9.87 -11.15
N LEU A 10 -52.54 -8.97 -10.27
CA LEU A 10 -51.79 -7.77 -9.90
C LEU A 10 -50.75 -8.06 -8.81
N SER A 11 -50.91 -9.13 -8.03
CA SER A 11 -49.97 -9.55 -6.99
C SER A 11 -48.77 -10.35 -7.51
N LEU A 12 -48.75 -10.79 -8.77
CA LEU A 12 -47.65 -11.53 -9.40
C LEU A 12 -46.63 -10.61 -10.10
N LEU A 13 -46.90 -9.30 -10.17
CA LEU A 13 -45.99 -8.30 -10.75
C LEU A 13 -45.13 -7.55 -9.71
N LEU A 14 -45.22 -7.93 -8.44
CA LEU A 14 -44.16 -7.53 -7.46
C LEU A 14 -42.91 -8.36 -7.74
N GLY A 15 -42.34 -8.09 -8.91
CA GLY A 15 -40.99 -8.56 -9.22
C GLY A 15 -40.10 -8.19 -8.04
N THR A 16 -39.57 -9.21 -7.35
CA THR A 16 -38.53 -9.06 -6.38
C THR A 16 -37.42 -8.26 -7.04
N ALA A 17 -37.37 -6.98 -6.78
CA ALA A 17 -36.17 -6.19 -7.00
C ALA A 17 -35.10 -6.87 -6.13
N TRP A 18 -34.40 -7.83 -6.68
CA TRP A 18 -33.20 -8.39 -6.08
C TRP A 18 -32.23 -7.21 -6.03
N ALA A 19 -32.23 -6.51 -4.89
CA ALA A 19 -31.17 -5.54 -4.61
C ALA A 19 -29.86 -6.31 -4.79
N GLN A 20 -29.14 -6.02 -5.87
CA GLN A 20 -27.85 -6.67 -6.11
C GLN A 20 -27.00 -6.44 -4.86
N GLN A 21 -26.56 -7.53 -4.22
CA GLN A 21 -25.72 -7.42 -3.06
C GLN A 21 -24.50 -6.56 -3.42
N PRO A 22 -24.11 -5.62 -2.56
CA PRO A 22 -22.99 -4.72 -2.85
C PRO A 22 -21.68 -5.51 -3.00
N ILE A 23 -20.81 -5.01 -3.85
CA ILE A 23 -19.42 -5.45 -3.90
C ILE A 23 -18.68 -4.74 -2.75
N ARG A 24 -17.93 -5.50 -1.97
CA ARG A 24 -17.14 -4.99 -0.84
C ARG A 24 -15.67 -4.94 -1.19
N ILE A 25 -15.02 -3.80 -0.93
CA ILE A 25 -13.57 -3.68 -0.95
C ILE A 25 -13.07 -3.65 0.49
N LEU A 26 -12.43 -4.73 0.92
CA LEU A 26 -11.77 -4.82 2.22
C LEU A 26 -10.50 -3.97 2.18
N VAL A 27 -10.22 -3.24 3.28
CA VAL A 27 -9.01 -2.43 3.47
C VAL A 27 -8.42 -2.75 4.84
N GLY A 28 -7.15 -3.18 4.90
CA GLY A 28 -6.48 -3.57 6.14
C GLY A 28 -5.89 -2.41 6.96
N PHE A 29 -6.29 -1.18 6.67
CA PHE A 29 -5.72 0.05 7.24
C PHE A 29 -6.82 0.99 7.75
N PRO A 30 -6.48 1.93 8.66
CA PRO A 30 -7.47 2.81 9.27
C PRO A 30 -8.26 3.65 8.27
N VAL A 31 -9.51 3.93 8.60
CA VAL A 31 -10.38 4.86 7.86
C VAL A 31 -9.71 6.24 7.78
N GLY A 32 -9.79 6.87 6.61
CA GLY A 32 -9.19 8.18 6.35
C GLY A 32 -7.68 8.12 6.03
N GLY A 33 -7.05 6.96 6.13
CA GLY A 33 -5.69 6.74 5.63
C GLY A 33 -5.64 6.73 4.10
N THR A 34 -4.43 6.82 3.54
CA THR A 34 -4.22 6.94 2.08
C THR A 34 -4.84 5.76 1.31
N ILE A 35 -4.70 4.53 1.81
CA ILE A 35 -5.25 3.34 1.15
C ILE A 35 -6.80 3.35 1.20
N ASP A 36 -7.39 3.75 2.33
CA ASP A 36 -8.85 3.91 2.45
C ASP A 36 -9.38 4.99 1.50
N THR A 37 -8.64 6.09 1.36
CA THR A 37 -8.98 7.17 0.41
C THR A 37 -8.99 6.66 -1.03
N VAL A 38 -7.97 5.90 -1.44
CA VAL A 38 -7.92 5.28 -2.77
C VAL A 38 -9.07 4.28 -2.95
N ALA A 39 -9.35 3.44 -1.95
CA ALA A 39 -10.45 2.48 -2.01
C ALA A 39 -11.81 3.15 -2.22
N ARG A 40 -12.09 4.23 -1.48
CA ARG A 40 -13.35 5.00 -1.62
C ARG A 40 -13.46 5.70 -2.97
N LEU A 41 -12.35 6.26 -3.45
CA LEU A 41 -12.30 6.88 -4.78
C LEU A 41 -12.64 5.85 -5.87
N LEU A 42 -12.04 4.66 -5.82
CA LEU A 42 -12.30 3.59 -6.77
C LEU A 42 -13.72 3.02 -6.63
N ALA A 43 -14.21 2.83 -5.41
CA ALA A 43 -15.56 2.34 -5.14
C ALA A 43 -16.62 3.22 -5.81
N ASP A 44 -16.48 4.54 -5.70
CA ASP A 44 -17.39 5.49 -6.33
C ASP A 44 -17.33 5.42 -7.87
N GLN A 45 -16.16 5.25 -8.45
CA GLN A 45 -15.97 5.25 -9.90
C GLN A 45 -16.29 3.91 -10.57
N MET A 46 -16.25 2.80 -9.84
CA MET A 46 -16.45 1.46 -10.41
C MET A 46 -17.90 0.98 -10.32
N LYS A 47 -18.79 1.63 -9.54
CA LYS A 47 -20.16 1.18 -9.27
C LYS A 47 -21.00 1.01 -10.54
N ASP A 48 -20.93 1.97 -11.47
CA ASP A 48 -21.71 1.95 -12.71
C ASP A 48 -21.22 0.84 -13.65
N ASP A 49 -19.93 0.68 -13.79
CA ASP A 49 -19.32 -0.38 -14.60
C ASP A 49 -19.59 -1.78 -14.06
N LEU A 50 -19.72 -1.90 -12.74
CA LEU A 50 -20.00 -3.17 -12.08
C LEU A 50 -21.51 -3.41 -11.89
N GLY A 51 -22.36 -2.44 -12.22
CA GLY A 51 -23.80 -2.52 -12.09
C GLY A 51 -24.27 -2.82 -10.67
N ALA A 52 -23.48 -2.47 -9.66
CA ALA A 52 -23.76 -2.72 -8.24
C ALA A 52 -23.12 -1.65 -7.37
N ALA A 53 -23.69 -1.38 -6.21
CA ALA A 53 -23.03 -0.55 -5.20
C ALA A 53 -21.70 -1.17 -4.81
N VAL A 54 -20.66 -0.33 -4.69
CA VAL A 54 -19.35 -0.74 -4.20
C VAL A 54 -19.10 -0.04 -2.86
N VAL A 55 -18.84 -0.80 -1.82
CA VAL A 55 -18.64 -0.29 -0.46
C VAL A 55 -17.25 -0.65 0.07
N VAL A 56 -16.67 0.25 0.85
CA VAL A 56 -15.38 0.01 1.50
C VAL A 56 -15.62 -0.45 2.92
N ASP A 57 -15.05 -1.61 3.26
CA ASP A 57 -15.09 -2.24 4.58
C ASP A 57 -13.68 -2.24 5.18
N SER A 58 -13.40 -1.28 6.05
CA SER A 58 -12.08 -1.13 6.67
C SER A 58 -11.95 -2.04 7.89
N ARG A 59 -10.96 -2.96 7.83
CA ARG A 59 -10.62 -3.94 8.87
C ARG A 59 -9.14 -3.79 9.27
N PRO A 60 -8.79 -2.71 9.96
CA PRO A 60 -7.41 -2.41 10.29
C PRO A 60 -6.84 -3.40 11.32
N GLY A 61 -5.54 -3.63 11.23
CA GLY A 61 -4.76 -4.35 12.22
C GLY A 61 -3.73 -5.30 11.63
N ALA A 62 -2.68 -5.54 12.42
CA ALA A 62 -1.56 -6.43 12.08
C ALA A 62 -1.01 -6.23 10.65
N GLY A 63 -0.80 -4.97 10.21
CA GLY A 63 -0.26 -4.67 8.87
C GLY A 63 -1.16 -5.10 7.71
N GLY A 64 -2.48 -5.23 7.93
CA GLY A 64 -3.44 -5.69 6.93
C GLY A 64 -3.78 -7.18 7.00
N GLN A 65 -3.15 -7.94 7.90
CA GLN A 65 -3.37 -9.37 8.07
C GLN A 65 -4.85 -9.71 8.32
N ILE A 66 -5.54 -8.91 9.17
CA ILE A 66 -6.96 -9.13 9.50
C ILE A 66 -7.84 -9.07 8.25
N ALA A 67 -7.63 -8.08 7.39
CA ALA A 67 -8.38 -7.93 6.14
C ALA A 67 -8.05 -9.05 5.14
N ALA A 68 -6.79 -9.46 5.04
CA ALA A 68 -6.35 -10.55 4.17
C ALA A 68 -6.98 -11.90 4.61
N GLN A 69 -7.00 -12.19 5.91
CA GLN A 69 -7.67 -13.38 6.45
C GLN A 69 -9.19 -13.34 6.20
N ALA A 70 -9.81 -12.16 6.31
CA ALA A 70 -11.22 -11.99 6.00
C ALA A 70 -11.52 -12.23 4.51
N LEU A 71 -10.65 -11.78 3.59
CA LEU A 71 -10.79 -12.11 2.17
C LEU A 71 -10.68 -13.61 1.94
N ARG A 72 -9.68 -14.27 2.53
CA ARG A 72 -9.50 -15.74 2.41
C ARG A 72 -10.74 -16.53 2.80
N GLN A 73 -11.48 -16.03 3.80
CA GLN A 73 -12.72 -16.68 4.30
C GLN A 73 -13.97 -16.28 3.49
N SER A 74 -13.87 -15.36 2.54
CA SER A 74 -14.99 -14.89 1.75
C SER A 74 -15.35 -15.85 0.60
N ALA A 75 -16.61 -15.83 0.17
CA ALA A 75 -17.04 -16.61 -0.98
C ALA A 75 -16.31 -16.14 -2.26
N PRO A 76 -15.90 -17.07 -3.15
CA PRO A 76 -15.20 -16.73 -4.38
C PRO A 76 -16.19 -16.36 -5.51
N ASP A 77 -17.12 -15.45 -5.23
CA ASP A 77 -18.19 -15.03 -6.15
C ASP A 77 -17.91 -13.68 -6.86
N GLY A 78 -16.72 -13.08 -6.60
CA GLY A 78 -16.33 -11.79 -7.14
C GLY A 78 -16.97 -10.59 -6.45
N ARG A 79 -17.67 -10.78 -5.31
CA ARG A 79 -18.34 -9.70 -4.56
C ARG A 79 -17.52 -9.20 -3.36
N THR A 80 -16.48 -9.91 -2.96
CA THR A 80 -15.54 -9.45 -1.94
C THR A 80 -14.16 -9.33 -2.55
N LEU A 81 -13.59 -8.13 -2.46
CA LEU A 81 -12.27 -7.77 -2.96
C LEU A 81 -11.40 -7.26 -1.80
N LEU A 82 -10.11 -7.26 -1.96
CA LEU A 82 -9.15 -6.66 -1.02
C LEU A 82 -8.27 -5.67 -1.77
N LEU A 83 -8.19 -4.45 -1.30
CA LEU A 83 -7.19 -3.48 -1.71
C LEU A 83 -6.03 -3.53 -0.72
N SER A 84 -4.85 -3.93 -1.17
CA SER A 84 -3.73 -4.24 -0.30
C SER A 84 -2.39 -3.78 -0.86
N PRO A 85 -1.48 -3.25 -0.01
CA PRO A 85 -0.11 -2.93 -0.41
C PRO A 85 0.77 -4.18 -0.46
N ASP A 86 1.93 -4.02 -1.08
CA ASP A 86 3.04 -4.98 -1.10
C ASP A 86 3.47 -5.46 0.28
N HIS A 87 3.44 -4.60 1.30
CA HIS A 87 3.73 -4.99 2.68
C HIS A 87 2.90 -6.21 3.12
N THR A 88 1.57 -6.16 2.92
CA THR A 88 0.69 -7.26 3.34
C THR A 88 0.91 -8.52 2.49
N MET A 89 1.12 -8.37 1.18
CA MET A 89 1.20 -9.48 0.24
C MET A 89 2.61 -10.09 0.11
N VAL A 90 3.65 -9.34 0.45
CA VAL A 90 5.05 -9.80 0.33
C VAL A 90 5.70 -9.94 1.70
N MET A 91 5.62 -8.90 2.54
CA MET A 91 6.40 -8.88 3.78
C MET A 91 5.78 -9.69 4.92
N LEU A 92 4.46 -9.64 5.11
CA LEU A 92 3.85 -10.43 6.20
C LEU A 92 4.14 -11.93 6.10
N PRO A 93 4.06 -12.59 4.92
CA PRO A 93 4.46 -13.99 4.78
C PRO A 93 5.94 -14.26 5.12
N LEU A 94 6.82 -13.28 4.96
CA LEU A 94 8.26 -13.41 5.23
C LEU A 94 8.63 -13.06 6.68
N THR A 95 7.78 -12.33 7.41
CA THR A 95 8.15 -11.74 8.71
C THR A 95 7.28 -12.19 9.87
N VAL A 96 6.10 -12.77 9.59
CA VAL A 96 5.15 -13.26 10.59
C VAL A 96 5.10 -14.79 10.56
N LYS A 97 5.21 -15.43 11.73
CA LYS A 97 5.23 -16.90 11.86
C LYS A 97 3.96 -17.57 11.35
N ALA A 98 2.80 -16.95 11.58
CA ALA A 98 1.51 -17.47 11.18
C ALA A 98 0.62 -16.35 10.61
N PRO A 99 0.86 -15.88 9.36
CA PRO A 99 0.06 -14.83 8.76
C PRO A 99 -1.39 -15.27 8.51
N GLY A 100 -1.65 -16.58 8.45
CA GLY A 100 -2.98 -17.14 8.25
C GLY A 100 -3.47 -17.07 6.80
N PHE A 101 -2.59 -16.76 5.88
CA PHE A 101 -2.83 -16.78 4.43
C PHE A 101 -1.55 -16.95 3.64
N GLN A 102 -1.68 -17.41 2.40
CA GLN A 102 -0.62 -17.53 1.40
C GLN A 102 -1.04 -16.73 0.16
N PRO A 103 -0.35 -15.64 -0.20
CA PRO A 103 -0.83 -14.70 -1.22
C PRO A 103 -1.12 -15.31 -2.58
N LEU A 104 -0.27 -16.23 -3.05
CA LEU A 104 -0.39 -16.81 -4.40
C LEU A 104 -1.36 -18.00 -4.49
N SER A 105 -1.71 -18.64 -3.37
CA SER A 105 -2.65 -19.77 -3.35
C SER A 105 -4.03 -19.41 -2.82
N ASP A 106 -4.10 -18.47 -1.88
CA ASP A 106 -5.38 -18.10 -1.23
C ASP A 106 -6.09 -16.94 -1.93
N PHE A 107 -5.38 -16.20 -2.81
CA PHE A 107 -5.94 -15.07 -3.51
C PHE A 107 -5.74 -15.16 -5.03
N ALA A 108 -6.74 -14.69 -5.77
CA ALA A 108 -6.66 -14.43 -7.19
C ALA A 108 -6.31 -12.93 -7.38
N PRO A 109 -5.15 -12.59 -7.98
CA PRO A 109 -4.85 -11.22 -8.33
C PRO A 109 -5.91 -10.68 -9.30
N VAL A 110 -6.37 -9.45 -9.08
CA VAL A 110 -7.30 -8.75 -9.99
C VAL A 110 -6.52 -7.78 -10.87
N GLY A 111 -5.67 -6.95 -10.28
CA GLY A 111 -4.84 -6.01 -11.02
C GLY A 111 -4.12 -5.03 -10.10
N GLN A 112 -3.03 -4.47 -10.60
CA GLN A 112 -2.36 -3.36 -9.92
C GLN A 112 -3.25 -2.12 -9.97
N VAL A 113 -3.22 -1.35 -8.89
CA VAL A 113 -4.01 -0.12 -8.70
C VAL A 113 -3.13 1.11 -8.79
N ALA A 114 -2.02 1.06 -8.09
CA ALA A 114 -1.09 2.18 -8.01
C ALA A 114 0.33 1.71 -7.74
N ARG A 115 1.27 2.62 -8.02
CA ARG A 115 2.61 2.62 -7.45
C ARG A 115 2.82 3.92 -6.69
N TYR A 116 3.75 3.91 -5.74
CA TYR A 116 4.09 5.10 -4.98
C TYR A 116 5.54 5.02 -4.51
N PRO A 117 6.25 6.17 -4.48
CA PRO A 117 7.63 6.22 -4.00
C PRO A 117 7.69 6.18 -2.47
N GLY A 118 8.81 5.69 -1.95
CA GLY A 118 9.22 5.93 -0.58
C GLY A 118 10.11 7.16 -0.47
N GLY A 119 10.41 7.56 0.77
CA GLY A 119 11.35 8.64 1.02
C GLY A 119 12.14 8.44 2.30
N LEU A 120 13.34 9.01 2.36
CA LEU A 120 14.10 9.23 3.58
C LEU A 120 14.10 10.71 3.89
N ALA A 121 13.55 11.07 5.03
CA ALA A 121 13.54 12.44 5.52
C ALA A 121 14.37 12.56 6.80
N VAL A 122 14.98 13.73 7.00
CA VAL A 122 15.74 14.07 8.20
C VAL A 122 15.09 15.22 8.95
N SER A 123 15.23 15.18 10.27
CA SER A 123 14.77 16.22 11.18
C SER A 123 15.86 17.29 11.39
N LYS A 124 15.50 18.32 12.14
CA LYS A 124 16.45 19.34 12.60
C LYS A 124 17.57 18.78 13.51
N ALA A 125 17.37 17.57 14.10
CA ALA A 125 18.38 16.90 14.91
C ALA A 125 19.56 16.39 14.07
N ALA A 126 19.36 16.15 12.77
CA ALA A 126 20.40 15.82 11.82
C ALA A 126 20.46 16.91 10.72
N PRO A 127 21.28 17.97 10.91
CA PRO A 127 21.33 19.13 10.03
C PRO A 127 22.10 18.82 8.74
N VAL A 128 21.61 17.91 7.93
CA VAL A 128 22.23 17.40 6.70
C VAL A 128 21.30 17.60 5.51
N SER A 129 21.86 17.59 4.30
CA SER A 129 21.14 17.93 3.07
C SER A 129 21.09 16.82 2.03
N ASN A 130 21.88 15.75 2.20
CA ASN A 130 21.99 14.63 1.28
C ASN A 130 22.42 13.36 2.01
N LEU A 131 22.41 12.22 1.31
CA LEU A 131 22.79 10.92 1.90
C LEU A 131 24.24 10.86 2.37
N ALA A 132 25.17 11.45 1.63
CA ALA A 132 26.59 11.43 2.01
C ALA A 132 26.82 12.13 3.34
N GLU A 133 26.23 13.32 3.50
CA GLU A 133 26.25 14.07 4.77
C GLU A 133 25.55 13.29 5.89
N PHE A 134 24.39 12.68 5.60
CA PHE A 134 23.65 11.89 6.59
C PHE A 134 24.47 10.70 7.11
N PHE A 135 25.13 9.95 6.24
CA PHE A 135 25.95 8.83 6.66
C PHE A 135 27.24 9.27 7.39
N ALA A 136 27.84 10.39 6.98
CA ALA A 136 28.96 10.97 7.71
C ALA A 136 28.53 11.41 9.12
N TRP A 137 27.38 12.09 9.22
CA TRP A 137 26.79 12.49 10.49
C TRP A 137 26.45 11.29 11.38
N ALA A 138 25.84 10.23 10.80
CA ALA A 138 25.50 9.01 11.53
C ALA A 138 26.73 8.30 12.11
N LYS A 139 27.86 8.28 11.38
CA LYS A 139 29.14 7.74 11.87
C LYS A 139 29.72 8.55 13.01
N ALA A 140 29.55 9.87 12.98
CA ALA A 140 29.98 10.76 14.05
C ALA A 140 29.07 10.75 15.27
N ASN A 141 27.79 10.37 15.09
CA ASN A 141 26.76 10.38 16.14
C ASN A 141 26.02 9.02 16.24
N PRO A 142 26.72 7.90 16.50
CA PRO A 142 26.14 6.56 16.40
C PRO A 142 24.96 6.32 17.36
N ALA A 143 24.95 6.96 18.53
CA ALA A 143 23.85 6.85 19.50
C ALA A 143 22.55 7.58 19.03
N GLN A 144 22.66 8.50 18.07
CA GLN A 144 21.55 9.28 17.52
C GLN A 144 21.19 8.85 16.09
N ALA A 145 21.91 7.89 15.48
CA ALA A 145 21.72 7.43 14.12
C ALA A 145 20.51 6.52 13.99
N ASN A 146 19.36 6.94 14.55
CA ASN A 146 18.10 6.25 14.51
C ASN A 146 17.24 6.70 13.34
N VAL A 147 16.54 5.73 12.73
CA VAL A 147 15.64 5.95 11.60
C VAL A 147 14.27 5.38 11.94
N GLY A 148 13.28 6.25 12.05
CA GLY A 148 11.89 5.84 12.28
C GLY A 148 11.34 5.03 11.09
N ILE A 149 10.60 3.98 11.39
CA ILE A 149 9.90 3.12 10.44
C ILE A 149 8.45 2.93 10.86
N PRO A 150 7.48 2.78 9.92
CA PRO A 150 6.05 2.79 10.25
C PRO A 150 5.55 1.49 10.90
N ALA A 151 6.31 0.40 10.84
CA ALA A 151 5.96 -0.87 11.46
C ALA A 151 7.17 -1.80 11.57
N PRO A 152 7.25 -2.67 12.57
CA PRO A 152 8.23 -3.76 12.59
C PRO A 152 7.94 -4.76 11.45
N GLY A 153 8.99 -5.38 10.90
CA GLY A 153 8.88 -6.32 9.77
C GLY A 153 8.47 -5.67 8.45
N SER A 154 8.48 -4.34 8.37
CA SER A 154 8.10 -3.60 7.15
C SER A 154 9.27 -3.46 6.17
N ILE A 155 8.95 -3.21 4.90
CA ILE A 155 9.96 -2.86 3.88
C ILE A 155 10.89 -1.73 4.34
N PRO A 156 10.39 -0.62 4.92
CA PRO A 156 11.26 0.41 5.50
C PRO A 156 12.31 -0.11 6.48
N GLN A 157 12.00 -1.12 7.30
CA GLN A 157 12.99 -1.68 8.23
C GLN A 157 14.13 -2.37 7.51
N PHE A 158 13.83 -3.24 6.55
CA PHE A 158 14.86 -3.95 5.78
C PHE A 158 15.60 -3.03 4.82
N PHE A 159 14.95 -1.97 4.38
CA PHE A 159 15.58 -0.89 3.65
C PHE A 159 16.64 -0.17 4.50
N VAL A 160 16.33 0.20 5.75
CA VAL A 160 17.31 0.78 6.69
C VAL A 160 18.49 -0.19 6.93
N PHE A 161 18.21 -1.47 7.10
CA PHE A 161 19.24 -2.51 7.23
C PHE A 161 20.15 -2.56 5.99
N THR A 162 19.59 -2.55 4.80
CA THR A 162 20.34 -2.56 3.53
C THR A 162 21.21 -1.31 3.38
N LEU A 163 20.66 -0.13 3.70
CA LEU A 163 21.41 1.13 3.67
C LEU A 163 22.56 1.15 4.67
N ALA A 164 22.31 0.71 5.90
CA ALA A 164 23.34 0.64 6.95
C ALA A 164 24.56 -0.16 6.48
N ARG A 165 24.31 -1.28 5.79
CA ARG A 165 25.38 -2.14 5.23
C ARG A 165 26.10 -1.47 4.06
N GLN A 166 25.35 -0.97 3.06
CA GLN A 166 25.97 -0.34 1.88
C GLN A 166 26.81 0.89 2.27
N ALA A 167 26.30 1.73 3.17
CA ALA A 167 26.99 2.93 3.63
C ALA A 167 28.03 2.66 4.73
N LYS A 168 28.10 1.45 5.27
CA LYS A 168 28.87 1.09 6.48
C LYS A 168 28.62 2.12 7.60
N ALA A 169 27.35 2.42 7.85
CA ALA A 169 26.90 3.41 8.83
C ALA A 169 26.07 2.73 9.94
N PRO A 170 26.19 3.17 11.21
CA PRO A 170 25.53 2.54 12.35
C PRO A 170 24.07 2.96 12.46
N LEU A 171 23.26 2.72 11.41
CA LEU A 171 21.82 3.04 11.43
C LEU A 171 21.05 2.00 12.24
N SER A 172 20.11 2.45 13.06
CA SER A 172 19.19 1.60 13.79
C SER A 172 17.74 1.98 13.48
N SER A 173 16.85 0.98 13.35
CA SER A 173 15.42 1.21 13.10
C SER A 173 14.66 1.43 14.40
N VAL A 174 13.79 2.45 14.44
CA VAL A 174 12.85 2.71 15.53
C VAL A 174 11.42 2.48 15.02
N PRO A 175 10.75 1.39 15.42
CA PRO A 175 9.42 1.07 14.93
C PRO A 175 8.33 1.93 15.58
N TYR A 176 7.40 2.41 14.76
CA TYR A 176 6.21 3.16 15.14
C TYR A 176 4.93 2.35 14.83
N ARG A 177 3.79 2.81 15.33
CA ARG A 177 2.47 2.28 14.99
C ARG A 177 1.83 3.09 13.85
N GLY A 178 2.47 3.06 12.67
CA GLY A 178 2.10 3.82 11.49
C GLY A 178 2.99 5.03 11.23
N SER A 179 2.80 5.69 10.08
CA SER A 179 3.60 6.84 9.66
C SER A 179 3.29 8.13 10.44
N ALA A 180 2.04 8.32 10.90
CA ALA A 180 1.66 9.56 11.56
C ALA A 180 2.48 9.85 12.84
N PRO A 181 2.61 8.94 13.84
CA PRO A 181 3.46 9.20 15.00
C PRO A 181 4.94 9.29 14.64
N LEU A 182 5.42 8.55 13.63
CA LEU A 182 6.78 8.69 13.11
C LEU A 182 7.04 10.12 12.62
N VAL A 183 6.15 10.66 11.79
CA VAL A 183 6.27 12.03 11.25
C VAL A 183 6.22 13.07 12.36
N GLN A 184 5.38 12.90 13.38
CA GLN A 184 5.32 13.82 14.52
C GLN A 184 6.65 13.85 15.28
N ASP A 185 7.24 12.69 15.58
CA ASP A 185 8.53 12.63 16.28
C ASP A 185 9.69 13.16 15.41
N LEU A 186 9.62 12.96 14.10
CA LEU A 186 10.58 13.54 13.16
C LEU A 186 10.49 15.07 13.14
N LEU A 187 9.27 15.63 13.09
CA LEU A 187 9.04 17.07 13.16
C LEU A 187 9.49 17.67 14.50
N GLY A 188 9.27 16.92 15.58
CA GLY A 188 9.71 17.30 16.93
C GLY A 188 11.22 17.15 17.16
N GLY A 189 11.98 16.54 16.23
CA GLY A 189 13.40 16.26 16.38
C GLY A 189 13.74 15.17 17.39
N GLN A 190 12.75 14.32 17.74
CA GLN A 190 12.95 13.18 18.65
C GLN A 190 13.72 12.03 18.00
N ILE A 191 13.66 11.95 16.68
CA ILE A 191 14.46 11.03 15.84
C ILE A 191 15.19 11.81 14.76
N ALA A 192 16.37 11.32 14.38
CA ALA A 192 17.22 11.97 13.38
C ALA A 192 16.64 11.87 11.96
N ALA A 193 16.12 10.71 11.61
CA ALA A 193 15.58 10.41 10.29
C ALA A 193 14.34 9.53 10.37
N GLY A 194 13.59 9.48 9.28
CA GLY A 194 12.44 8.58 9.12
C GLY A 194 12.25 8.17 7.67
N THR A 195 11.79 6.93 7.45
CA THR A 195 11.48 6.42 6.11
C THR A 195 10.09 5.80 6.06
N THR A 196 9.29 6.25 5.11
CA THR A 196 7.91 5.80 4.84
C THR A 196 7.52 6.19 3.41
N ALA A 197 6.22 6.11 3.07
CA ALA A 197 5.72 6.63 1.79
C ALA A 197 6.07 8.12 1.63
N LEU A 198 6.53 8.52 0.46
CA LEU A 198 6.97 9.89 0.19
C LEU A 198 5.90 10.93 0.50
N GLY A 199 4.62 10.58 0.25
CA GLY A 199 3.47 11.45 0.52
C GLY A 199 3.38 11.96 1.96
N ASP A 200 3.85 11.18 2.92
CA ASP A 200 3.86 11.56 4.33
C ASP A 200 4.82 12.75 4.62
N PHE A 201 5.74 13.06 3.70
CA PHE A 201 6.78 14.07 3.88
C PHE A 201 6.63 15.32 3.02
N VAL A 202 5.95 15.22 1.86
CA VAL A 202 5.95 16.26 0.81
C VAL A 202 5.57 17.65 1.35
N GLU A 203 4.44 17.76 2.04
CA GLU A 203 3.98 19.04 2.59
C GLU A 203 4.92 19.61 3.66
N HIS A 204 5.49 18.74 4.49
CA HIS A 204 6.42 19.13 5.55
C HIS A 204 7.77 19.55 4.99
N HIS A 205 8.22 18.92 3.90
CA HIS A 205 9.42 19.32 3.16
C HIS A 205 9.23 20.69 2.52
N ALA A 206 8.12 20.89 1.80
CA ALA A 206 7.79 22.16 1.18
C ALA A 206 7.67 23.31 2.21
N GLY A 207 7.15 23.00 3.41
CA GLY A 207 7.07 23.93 4.54
C GLY A 207 8.37 24.10 5.33
N GLY A 208 9.49 23.48 4.94
CA GLY A 208 10.80 23.57 5.61
C GLY A 208 10.83 22.99 7.04
N LYS A 209 9.85 22.17 7.42
CA LYS A 209 9.73 21.58 8.75
C LYS A 209 10.62 20.34 8.94
N LEU A 210 10.86 19.62 7.86
CA LEU A 210 11.83 18.51 7.73
C LEU A 210 12.47 18.59 6.34
N ARG A 211 13.45 17.74 6.05
CA ARG A 211 14.06 17.66 4.71
C ARG A 211 14.04 16.23 4.19
N VAL A 212 13.41 16.00 3.04
CA VAL A 212 13.59 14.78 2.27
C VAL A 212 14.95 14.85 1.58
N ILE A 213 15.78 13.83 1.76
CA ILE A 213 17.15 13.78 1.23
C ILE A 213 17.34 12.69 0.18
N ALA A 214 16.40 11.78 0.05
CA ALA A 214 16.41 10.78 -1.02
C ALA A 214 15.00 10.22 -1.26
N VAL A 215 14.72 9.90 -2.52
CA VAL A 215 13.49 9.23 -2.97
C VAL A 215 13.80 7.75 -3.26
N LEU A 216 12.98 6.85 -2.74
CA LEU A 216 13.02 5.43 -3.04
C LEU A 216 12.09 5.16 -4.23
N ASP A 217 12.62 5.27 -5.41
CA ASP A 217 12.02 4.97 -6.71
C ASP A 217 13.15 4.94 -7.74
N GLN A 218 12.88 4.44 -8.94
CA GLN A 218 13.81 4.47 -10.09
C GLN A 218 14.01 5.89 -10.65
N ARG A 219 13.07 6.80 -10.38
CA ARG A 219 13.09 8.20 -10.84
C ARG A 219 12.65 9.15 -9.74
N ARG A 220 13.06 10.41 -9.86
CA ARG A 220 12.64 11.46 -8.94
C ARG A 220 11.13 11.65 -8.95
N SER A 221 10.59 12.07 -7.81
CA SER A 221 9.18 12.44 -7.72
C SER A 221 8.92 13.75 -8.45
N PRO A 222 7.84 13.84 -9.27
CA PRO A 222 7.43 15.13 -9.85
C PRO A 222 7.09 16.20 -8.81
N LEU A 223 6.75 15.80 -7.59
CA LEU A 223 6.44 16.73 -6.49
C LEU A 223 7.70 17.22 -5.74
N LEU A 224 8.83 16.54 -5.92
CA LEU A 224 10.14 16.89 -5.34
C LEU A 224 11.25 16.66 -6.39
N PRO A 225 11.24 17.41 -7.51
CA PRO A 225 12.16 17.17 -8.63
C PRO A 225 13.62 17.49 -8.27
N GLU A 226 13.85 18.29 -7.23
CA GLU A 226 15.16 18.62 -6.69
C GLU A 226 15.76 17.50 -5.84
N VAL A 227 14.94 16.57 -5.30
CA VAL A 227 15.40 15.50 -4.43
C VAL A 227 15.85 14.31 -5.27
N PRO A 228 17.13 13.91 -5.20
CA PRO A 228 17.62 12.77 -5.96
C PRO A 228 17.11 11.43 -5.41
N THR A 229 17.11 10.40 -6.27
CA THR A 229 16.82 9.04 -5.83
C THR A 229 18.02 8.44 -5.09
N PHE A 230 17.80 7.31 -4.40
CA PHE A 230 18.89 6.52 -3.82
C PHE A 230 19.85 6.02 -4.91
N LEU A 231 19.33 5.61 -6.06
CA LEU A 231 20.10 5.14 -7.22
C LEU A 231 21.03 6.25 -7.76
N GLU A 232 20.52 7.47 -7.94
CA GLU A 232 21.32 8.62 -8.37
C GLU A 232 22.45 8.96 -7.40
N GLN A 233 22.26 8.64 -6.11
CA GLN A 233 23.28 8.84 -5.06
C GLN A 233 24.19 7.62 -4.85
N GLY A 234 24.10 6.59 -5.73
CA GLY A 234 24.99 5.42 -5.75
C GLY A 234 24.57 4.26 -4.83
N TYR A 235 23.38 4.32 -4.23
CA TYR A 235 22.85 3.24 -3.39
C TYR A 235 21.88 2.35 -4.16
N LYS A 236 22.22 1.05 -4.27
CA LYS A 236 21.42 0.06 -4.98
C LYS A 236 20.22 -0.38 -4.15
N VAL A 237 19.24 0.47 -4.07
CA VAL A 237 17.92 0.21 -3.47
C VAL A 237 16.89 0.76 -4.42
N ASP A 238 16.20 -0.12 -5.13
CA ASP A 238 15.28 0.20 -6.23
C ASP A 238 13.92 -0.49 -6.03
N TRP A 239 13.39 -0.41 -4.82
CA TRP A 239 12.07 -0.95 -4.55
C TRP A 239 10.97 0.06 -4.92
N GLU A 240 10.00 -0.39 -5.72
CA GLU A 240 8.77 0.33 -6.01
C GLU A 240 7.65 -0.22 -5.12
N TYR A 241 7.11 0.61 -4.23
CA TYR A 241 5.90 0.24 -3.49
C TYR A 241 4.70 0.19 -4.43
N TRP A 242 3.81 -0.76 -4.20
CA TRP A 242 2.62 -0.92 -5.01
C TRP A 242 1.38 -1.23 -4.18
N LEU A 243 0.23 -0.93 -4.77
CA LEU A 243 -1.10 -1.25 -4.28
C LEU A 243 -1.79 -2.13 -5.32
N GLY A 244 -2.33 -3.25 -4.88
CA GLY A 244 -3.01 -4.23 -5.74
C GLY A 244 -4.40 -4.57 -5.24
N MET A 245 -5.27 -4.99 -6.17
CA MET A 245 -6.59 -5.51 -5.86
C MET A 245 -6.61 -7.01 -6.03
N PHE A 246 -7.25 -7.71 -5.09
CA PHE A 246 -7.30 -9.17 -4.99
C PHE A 246 -8.71 -9.65 -4.74
N ALA A 247 -9.01 -10.87 -5.18
CA ALA A 247 -10.22 -11.62 -4.89
C ALA A 247 -9.86 -12.94 -4.18
N PRO A 248 -10.81 -13.66 -3.55
CA PRO A 248 -10.55 -15.01 -3.03
C PRO A 248 -10.11 -15.97 -4.14
N ALA A 249 -9.25 -16.94 -3.80
CA ALA A 249 -8.91 -18.02 -4.74
C ALA A 249 -10.17 -18.75 -5.21
N GLY A 250 -10.18 -19.19 -6.46
CA GLY A 250 -11.36 -19.82 -7.06
C GLY A 250 -12.43 -18.86 -7.57
N THR A 251 -12.24 -17.54 -7.43
CA THR A 251 -13.13 -16.56 -8.08
C THR A 251 -13.14 -16.78 -9.61
N PRO A 252 -14.33 -16.87 -10.25
CA PRO A 252 -14.42 -17.09 -11.69
C PRO A 252 -13.64 -16.06 -12.50
N GLN A 253 -12.91 -16.51 -13.52
CA GLN A 253 -12.08 -15.67 -14.36
C GLN A 253 -12.86 -14.49 -14.96
N ALA A 254 -14.08 -14.71 -15.41
CA ALA A 254 -14.95 -13.65 -15.94
C ALA A 254 -15.28 -12.55 -14.90
N ALA A 255 -15.39 -12.91 -13.61
CA ALA A 255 -15.58 -11.92 -12.54
C ALA A 255 -14.31 -11.10 -12.32
N ILE A 256 -13.14 -11.74 -12.32
CA ILE A 256 -11.82 -11.07 -12.22
C ILE A 256 -11.64 -10.09 -13.38
N GLU A 257 -11.90 -10.52 -14.61
CA GLU A 257 -11.76 -9.69 -15.82
C GLU A 257 -12.72 -8.50 -15.80
N ARG A 258 -13.95 -8.71 -15.36
CA ARG A 258 -14.95 -7.63 -15.21
C ARG A 258 -14.47 -6.58 -14.21
N VAL A 259 -13.97 -6.99 -13.06
CA VAL A 259 -13.44 -6.06 -12.04
C VAL A 259 -12.17 -5.38 -12.53
N ASN A 260 -11.24 -6.10 -13.17
CA ASN A 260 -10.01 -5.53 -13.74
C ASN A 260 -10.34 -4.47 -14.81
N ALA A 261 -11.31 -4.73 -15.68
CA ALA A 261 -11.73 -3.77 -16.71
C ALA A 261 -12.36 -2.50 -16.09
N ALA A 262 -13.22 -2.65 -15.07
CA ALA A 262 -13.79 -1.52 -14.35
C ALA A 262 -12.71 -0.69 -13.64
N LEU A 263 -11.75 -1.37 -12.99
CA LEU A 263 -10.58 -0.75 -12.38
C LEU A 263 -9.76 0.05 -13.39
N GLY A 264 -9.48 -0.52 -14.56
CA GLY A 264 -8.73 0.16 -15.63
C GLY A 264 -9.43 1.43 -16.11
N ARG A 265 -10.76 1.38 -16.31
CA ARG A 265 -11.55 2.58 -16.68
C ARG A 265 -11.53 3.64 -15.58
N ALA A 266 -11.69 3.24 -14.32
CA ALA A 266 -11.62 4.15 -13.18
C ALA A 266 -10.25 4.86 -13.11
N LEU A 267 -9.15 4.11 -13.21
CA LEU A 267 -7.78 4.63 -13.14
C LEU A 267 -7.38 5.49 -14.35
N ALA A 268 -8.06 5.33 -15.50
CA ALA A 268 -7.83 6.14 -16.69
C ALA A 268 -8.48 7.53 -16.60
N ARG A 269 -9.44 7.75 -15.70
CA ARG A 269 -10.15 9.01 -15.56
C ARG A 269 -9.23 10.14 -15.10
N PRO A 270 -9.26 11.32 -15.73
CA PRO A 270 -8.41 12.45 -15.34
C PRO A 270 -8.60 12.91 -13.89
N ASP A 271 -9.84 12.97 -13.40
CA ASP A 271 -10.19 13.36 -12.03
C ASP A 271 -9.67 12.36 -10.97
N VAL A 272 -9.68 11.06 -11.28
CA VAL A 272 -9.12 10.02 -10.44
C VAL A 272 -7.60 10.14 -10.38
N ARG A 273 -6.96 10.29 -11.55
CA ARG A 273 -5.50 10.47 -11.65
C ARG A 273 -5.02 11.66 -10.85
N GLU A 274 -5.67 12.82 -11.02
CA GLU A 274 -5.33 14.02 -10.27
C GLU A 274 -5.46 13.83 -8.76
N ARG A 275 -6.57 13.22 -8.29
CA ARG A 275 -6.77 12.96 -6.86
C ARG A 275 -5.72 12.01 -6.30
N MET A 276 -5.35 10.95 -7.02
CA MET A 276 -4.31 10.02 -6.61
C MET A 276 -2.94 10.70 -6.57
N GLN A 277 -2.61 11.51 -7.57
CA GLN A 277 -1.34 12.25 -7.61
C GLN A 277 -1.18 13.23 -6.45
N ARG A 278 -2.27 13.90 -6.01
CA ARG A 278 -2.23 14.78 -4.83
C ARG A 278 -1.81 14.07 -3.55
N ILE A 279 -2.07 12.77 -3.44
CA ILE A 279 -1.65 11.93 -2.31
C ILE A 279 -0.42 11.09 -2.66
N VAL A 280 0.32 11.47 -3.70
CA VAL A 280 1.58 10.84 -4.16
C VAL A 280 1.42 9.37 -4.57
N PHE A 281 0.24 9.00 -5.06
CA PHE A 281 -0.01 7.70 -5.69
C PHE A 281 -0.11 7.89 -7.20
N GLU A 282 0.69 7.16 -7.96
CA GLU A 282 0.58 7.10 -9.41
C GLU A 282 -0.35 5.95 -9.81
N PRO A 283 -1.48 6.22 -10.49
CA PRO A 283 -2.33 5.17 -11.03
C PRO A 283 -1.52 4.24 -11.96
N ALA A 284 -1.57 2.95 -11.68
CA ALA A 284 -0.82 1.94 -12.42
C ALA A 284 -1.69 0.71 -12.63
N HIS A 285 -2.47 0.73 -13.73
CA HIS A 285 -3.28 -0.43 -14.12
C HIS A 285 -2.40 -1.53 -14.70
N GLY A 286 -2.67 -2.78 -14.30
CA GLY A 286 -1.97 -3.96 -14.78
C GLY A 286 -2.90 -5.17 -14.89
N THR A 287 -2.42 -6.20 -15.60
CA THR A 287 -3.14 -7.48 -15.70
C THR A 287 -3.06 -8.27 -14.38
N PRO A 288 -4.01 -9.21 -14.16
CA PRO A 288 -3.93 -10.13 -13.02
C PRO A 288 -2.59 -10.89 -12.95
N ALA A 289 -2.11 -11.37 -14.10
CA ALA A 289 -0.83 -12.09 -14.20
C ALA A 289 0.36 -11.21 -13.79
N ALA A 290 0.39 -9.95 -14.22
CA ALA A 290 1.45 -9.00 -13.85
C ALA A 290 1.47 -8.72 -12.34
N LEU A 291 0.30 -8.60 -11.69
CA LEU A 291 0.24 -8.44 -10.24
C LEU A 291 0.72 -9.69 -9.49
N GLY A 292 0.37 -10.89 -9.97
CA GLY A 292 0.90 -12.15 -9.41
C GLY A 292 2.42 -12.25 -9.54
N GLU A 293 2.97 -11.76 -10.67
CA GLU A 293 4.42 -11.71 -10.88
C GLU A 293 5.11 -10.72 -9.92
N LYS A 294 4.52 -9.56 -9.64
CA LYS A 294 5.03 -8.61 -8.63
C LYS A 294 5.15 -9.23 -7.24
N ILE A 295 4.21 -10.09 -6.84
CA ILE A 295 4.31 -10.83 -5.56
C ILE A 295 5.51 -11.78 -5.59
N ARG A 296 5.69 -12.57 -6.67
CA ARG A 296 6.83 -13.50 -6.79
C ARG A 296 8.17 -12.76 -6.76
N GLN A 297 8.29 -11.69 -7.55
CA GLN A 297 9.50 -10.87 -7.61
C GLN A 297 9.79 -10.21 -6.27
N GLY A 298 8.76 -9.67 -5.60
CA GLY A 298 8.90 -9.07 -4.28
C GLY A 298 9.35 -10.08 -3.22
N THR A 299 8.78 -11.29 -3.23
CA THR A 299 9.20 -12.35 -2.32
C THR A 299 10.65 -12.74 -2.58
N ALA A 300 11.04 -12.97 -3.83
CA ALA A 300 12.40 -13.32 -4.21
C ALA A 300 13.43 -12.23 -3.87
N TYR A 301 13.02 -10.95 -3.95
CA TYR A 301 13.87 -9.81 -3.60
C TYR A 301 14.07 -9.69 -2.08
N TRP A 302 12.98 -9.78 -1.29
CA TRP A 302 13.03 -9.50 0.15
C TRP A 302 13.41 -10.70 1.01
N GLU A 303 13.10 -11.94 0.60
CA GLU A 303 13.42 -13.15 1.38
C GLU A 303 14.91 -13.24 1.78
N PRO A 304 15.91 -13.08 0.89
CA PRO A 304 17.30 -13.09 1.26
C PRO A 304 17.67 -11.94 2.21
N VAL A 305 17.09 -10.75 2.03
CA VAL A 305 17.35 -9.58 2.89
C VAL A 305 16.80 -9.81 4.31
N VAL A 306 15.59 -10.34 4.43
CA VAL A 306 14.96 -10.69 5.72
C VAL A 306 15.81 -11.72 6.47
N ARG A 307 16.26 -12.76 5.76
CA ARG A 307 17.14 -13.80 6.33
C ARG A 307 18.49 -13.24 6.77
N GLU A 308 19.12 -12.40 5.94
CA GLU A 308 20.42 -11.80 6.21
C GLU A 308 20.36 -10.81 7.38
N ALA A 309 19.21 -10.13 7.57
CA ALA A 309 18.97 -9.29 8.72
C ALA A 309 18.81 -10.07 10.05
N GLY A 310 18.82 -11.41 10.01
CA GLY A 310 18.62 -12.24 11.18
C GLY A 310 17.22 -12.09 11.80
N TRP A 311 16.21 -11.77 10.96
CA TRP A 311 14.86 -11.56 11.45
C TRP A 311 14.26 -12.83 12.03
N VAL A 312 13.80 -12.74 13.27
CA VAL A 312 13.05 -13.82 13.93
C VAL A 312 11.57 -13.59 13.68
N LEU A 313 10.88 -14.57 13.10
CA LEU A 313 9.44 -14.51 12.81
C LEU A 313 8.64 -14.22 14.09
N GLN A 314 7.80 -13.22 14.04
CA GLN A 314 6.97 -12.77 15.16
C GLN A 314 5.58 -13.40 15.15
#